data_88d053b4044c8837b7bc0a77246be43c
#
_entry.id   88d053b4044c8837b7bc0a77246be43c
#
_cell.length_a   1.000
_cell.length_b   1.000
_cell.length_c   1.000
_cell.angle_alpha   90.00
_cell.angle_beta   90.00
_cell.angle_gamma   90.00
#
_symmetry.space_group_name_H-M   'P 1'
#
loop_
_entity.id
_entity.type
_entity.pdbx_description
1 polymer ?
#
loop_
_entity_poly.entity_id
_entity_poly.type
_entity_poly.pdbx_seq_one_letter_code
_entity_poly.pdbx_strand_id
1 'polypeptide(L)'
;MSMRTLAVLMLVALVADTVAAVVPEEVDGRGDNAQTVDAWGKLGAGLAVGLAGIGAGISQGNIGAAAVGMLAEDPGRFGHAIIFTALPESIVILGLLPLFM
;
A
#
# COMPACT_ATOMS: atom_id res chain seq x y z
N MET A 1 1.32 25.61 6.57
CA MET A 1 1.40 24.27 5.96
C MET A 1 -0.02 23.74 5.79
N SER A 2 -0.38 23.25 4.60
CA SER A 2 -1.74 22.73 4.39
C SER A 2 -1.94 21.39 5.14
N MET A 3 -3.18 21.09 5.52
CA MET A 3 -3.51 19.78 6.16
C MET A 3 -3.04 18.59 5.32
N ARG A 4 -3.08 18.72 3.99
CA ARG A 4 -2.62 17.68 3.07
C ARG A 4 -1.12 17.46 3.14
N THR A 5 -0.32 18.54 3.20
CA THR A 5 1.14 18.43 3.38
C THR A 5 1.50 17.85 4.73
N LEU A 6 0.79 18.21 5.78
CA LEU A 6 1.02 17.64 7.11
C LEU A 6 0.71 16.13 7.12
N ALA A 7 -0.41 15.72 6.55
CA ALA A 7 -0.78 14.31 6.46
C ALA A 7 0.24 13.48 5.67
N VAL A 8 0.73 14.00 4.55
CA VAL A 8 1.79 13.35 3.75
C VAL A 8 3.08 13.23 4.55
N LEU A 9 3.50 14.30 5.24
CA LEU A 9 4.71 14.27 6.06
C LEU A 9 4.60 13.29 7.22
N MET A 10 3.44 13.23 7.88
CA MET A 10 3.19 12.24 8.94
C MET A 10 3.21 10.81 8.40
N LEU A 11 2.63 10.58 7.21
CA LEU A 11 2.66 9.27 6.57
C LEU A 11 4.09 8.87 6.20
N VAL A 12 4.87 9.78 5.62
CA VAL A 12 6.27 9.53 5.29
C VAL A 12 7.10 9.26 6.55
N ALA A 13 6.88 10.02 7.63
CA ALA A 13 7.56 9.78 8.91
C ALA A 13 7.19 8.40 9.48
N LEU A 14 5.92 8.02 9.47
CA LEU A 14 5.46 6.72 9.93
C LEU A 14 6.09 5.57 9.12
N VAL A 15 6.17 5.72 7.80
CA VAL A 15 6.84 4.73 6.94
C VAL A 15 8.33 4.68 7.24
N ALA A 16 8.99 5.82 7.44
CA ALA A 16 10.41 5.89 7.77
C ALA A 16 10.71 5.20 9.12
N ASP A 17 9.87 5.42 10.13
CA ASP A 17 10.01 4.78 11.45
C ASP A 17 9.83 3.26 11.36
N THR A 18 8.84 2.80 10.58
CA THR A 18 8.64 1.35 10.38
C THR A 18 9.78 0.72 9.60
N VAL A 19 10.33 1.41 8.60
CA VAL A 19 11.51 0.95 7.85
C VAL A 19 12.73 0.88 8.78
N ALA A 20 12.98 1.92 9.58
CA ALA A 20 14.10 1.96 10.52
C ALA A 20 14.02 0.84 11.56
N ALA A 21 12.82 0.48 12.03
CA ALA A 21 12.62 -0.60 12.99
C ALA A 21 12.87 -2.00 12.41
N VAL A 22 12.80 -2.15 11.08
CA VAL A 22 13.00 -3.44 10.39
C VAL A 22 14.45 -3.61 9.90
N VAL A 23 15.15 -2.50 9.65
CA VAL A 23 16.56 -2.54 9.23
C VAL A 23 17.45 -2.92 10.43
N PRO A 24 18.20 -4.02 10.38
CA PRO A 24 19.12 -4.36 11.45
C PRO A 24 20.17 -3.25 11.67
N GLU A 25 20.42 -2.86 12.91
CA GLU A 25 21.39 -1.81 13.25
C GLU A 25 22.84 -2.14 12.85
N GLU A 26 23.14 -3.39 12.64
CA GLU A 26 24.47 -3.83 12.22
C GLU A 26 24.46 -4.33 10.78
N VAL A 27 24.62 -3.41 9.85
CA VAL A 27 25.25 -3.76 8.57
C VAL A 27 26.75 -3.85 8.83
N ASP A 28 27.17 -4.96 9.43
CA ASP A 28 28.58 -5.32 9.46
C ASP A 28 29.06 -5.39 8.01
N GLY A 29 30.07 -4.62 7.65
CA GLY A 29 30.62 -4.50 6.28
C GLY A 29 31.21 -5.80 5.70
N ARG A 30 30.77 -6.94 6.16
CA ARG A 30 31.11 -8.29 5.75
C ARG A 30 30.10 -8.85 4.77
N GLY A 31 29.85 -8.20 3.67
CA GLY A 31 29.09 -8.77 2.55
C GLY A 31 27.72 -9.35 2.91
N ASP A 32 26.86 -9.51 1.92
CA ASP A 32 25.55 -10.10 2.09
C ASP A 32 25.63 -11.56 2.53
N ASN A 33 25.01 -11.88 3.65
CA ASN A 33 24.78 -13.26 4.10
C ASN A 33 23.29 -13.61 3.96
N ALA A 34 22.94 -14.88 4.19
CA ALA A 34 21.56 -15.36 4.05
C ALA A 34 20.56 -14.57 4.92
N GLN A 35 20.99 -14.07 6.08
CA GLN A 35 20.16 -13.31 7.00
C GLN A 35 19.92 -11.87 6.53
N THR A 36 20.96 -11.21 5.96
CA THR A 36 20.79 -9.87 5.37
C THR A 36 19.93 -9.92 4.12
N VAL A 37 20.10 -10.93 3.27
CA VAL A 37 19.25 -11.14 2.08
C VAL A 37 17.79 -11.36 2.49
N ASP A 38 17.54 -12.18 3.51
CA ASP A 38 16.18 -12.41 4.02
C ASP A 38 15.57 -11.14 4.62
N ALA A 39 16.34 -10.35 5.37
CA ALA A 39 15.89 -9.08 5.94
C ALA A 39 15.51 -8.06 4.85
N TRP A 40 16.35 -7.91 3.82
CA TRP A 40 16.04 -7.05 2.67
C TRP A 40 14.83 -7.56 1.87
N GLY A 41 14.68 -8.87 1.74
CA GLY A 41 13.51 -9.49 1.12
C GLY A 41 12.21 -9.15 1.85
N LYS A 42 12.21 -9.25 3.19
CA LYS A 42 11.05 -8.88 4.03
C LYS A 42 10.73 -7.39 3.96
N LEU A 43 11.77 -6.54 3.96
CA LEU A 43 11.58 -5.10 3.78
C LEU A 43 10.95 -4.80 2.42
N GLY A 44 11.48 -5.40 1.35
CA GLY A 44 10.94 -5.24 0.00
C GLY A 44 9.49 -5.71 -0.10
N ALA A 45 9.15 -6.85 0.50
CA ALA A 45 7.79 -7.36 0.53
C ALA A 45 6.84 -6.43 1.31
N GLY A 46 7.28 -5.90 2.46
CA GLY A 46 6.50 -4.92 3.22
C GLY A 46 6.27 -3.62 2.45
N LEU A 47 7.29 -3.12 1.75
CA LEU A 47 7.16 -1.95 0.87
C LEU A 47 6.22 -2.21 -0.30
N ALA A 48 6.29 -3.38 -0.92
CA ALA A 48 5.42 -3.74 -2.04
C ALA A 48 3.95 -3.68 -1.64
N VAL A 49 3.56 -4.32 -0.54
CA VAL A 49 2.16 -4.30 -0.09
C VAL A 49 1.75 -2.93 0.45
N GLY A 50 2.65 -2.22 1.14
CA GLY A 50 2.38 -0.88 1.65
C GLY A 50 2.12 0.13 0.55
N LEU A 51 2.96 0.17 -0.48
CA LEU A 51 2.80 1.06 -1.63
C LEU A 51 1.58 0.68 -2.49
N ALA A 52 1.33 -0.62 -2.67
CA ALA A 52 0.14 -1.10 -3.34
C ALA A 52 -1.13 -0.68 -2.58
N GLY A 53 -1.14 -0.77 -1.24
CA GLY A 53 -2.25 -0.32 -0.40
C GLY A 53 -2.50 1.19 -0.49
N ILE A 54 -1.45 2.01 -0.52
CA ILE A 54 -1.57 3.46 -0.72
C ILE A 54 -2.16 3.77 -2.10
N GLY A 55 -1.63 3.16 -3.15
CA GLY A 55 -2.11 3.35 -4.51
C GLY A 55 -3.57 2.91 -4.68
N ALA A 56 -3.93 1.76 -4.15
CA ALA A 56 -5.30 1.26 -4.15
C ALA A 56 -6.23 2.17 -3.34
N GLY A 57 -5.83 2.64 -2.17
CA GLY A 57 -6.63 3.54 -1.34
C GLY A 57 -6.94 4.88 -2.01
N ILE A 58 -5.97 5.47 -2.70
CA ILE A 58 -6.17 6.71 -3.46
C ILE A 58 -7.16 6.47 -4.61
N SER A 59 -6.99 5.39 -5.35
CA SER A 59 -7.88 5.01 -6.45
C SER A 59 -9.28 4.68 -5.96
N GLN A 60 -9.38 3.90 -4.88
CA GLN A 60 -10.66 3.48 -4.28
C GLN A 60 -11.48 4.67 -3.78
N GLY A 61 -10.84 5.69 -3.22
CA GLY A 61 -11.53 6.90 -2.78
C GLY A 61 -12.29 7.58 -3.91
N ASN A 62 -11.65 7.74 -5.07
CA ASN A 62 -12.26 8.37 -6.24
C ASN A 62 -13.34 7.47 -6.87
N ILE A 63 -13.06 6.19 -7.04
CA ILE A 63 -14.01 5.22 -7.61
C ILE A 63 -15.21 5.04 -6.68
N GLY A 64 -14.98 4.95 -5.37
CA GLY A 64 -16.03 4.80 -4.38
C GLY A 64 -16.98 5.99 -4.35
N ALA A 65 -16.46 7.21 -4.41
CA ALA A 65 -17.29 8.42 -4.49
C ALA A 65 -18.14 8.44 -5.75
N ALA A 66 -17.57 8.08 -6.91
CA ALA A 66 -18.30 7.98 -8.17
C ALA A 66 -19.36 6.86 -8.14
N ALA A 67 -19.03 5.71 -7.52
CA ALA A 67 -19.95 4.59 -7.36
C ALA A 67 -21.15 4.96 -6.50
N VAL A 68 -20.95 5.68 -5.40
CA VAL A 68 -22.04 6.18 -4.54
C VAL A 68 -22.95 7.14 -5.33
N GLY A 69 -22.35 8.06 -6.10
CA GLY A 69 -23.12 8.97 -6.97
C GLY A 69 -23.96 8.21 -8.01
N MET A 70 -23.37 7.22 -8.67
CA MET A 70 -24.07 6.38 -9.64
C MET A 70 -25.24 5.60 -9.00
N LEU A 71 -25.05 5.07 -7.79
CA LEU A 71 -26.09 4.34 -7.07
C LEU A 71 -27.20 5.24 -6.56
N ALA A 72 -26.91 6.51 -6.28
CA ALA A 72 -27.94 7.50 -5.92
C ALA A 72 -28.86 7.80 -7.10
N GLU A 73 -28.35 7.76 -8.33
CA GLU A 73 -29.14 7.96 -9.55
C GLU A 73 -29.86 6.68 -10.00
N ASP A 74 -29.18 5.54 -9.93
CA ASP A 74 -29.71 4.25 -10.38
C ASP A 74 -29.24 3.11 -9.46
N PRO A 75 -30.05 2.74 -8.44
CA PRO A 75 -29.73 1.63 -7.53
C PRO A 75 -29.53 0.27 -8.22
N GLY A 76 -30.08 0.10 -9.42
CA GLY A 76 -29.94 -1.14 -10.20
C GLY A 76 -28.50 -1.39 -10.69
N ARG A 77 -27.62 -0.41 -10.60
CA ARG A 77 -26.21 -0.51 -11.01
C ARG A 77 -25.27 -1.00 -9.92
N PHE A 78 -25.79 -1.54 -8.85
CA PHE A 78 -24.98 -2.03 -7.72
C PHE A 78 -23.89 -3.03 -8.15
N GLY A 79 -24.20 -3.95 -9.06
CA GLY A 79 -23.23 -4.90 -9.58
C GLY A 79 -22.05 -4.24 -10.30
N HIS A 80 -22.31 -3.21 -11.08
CA HIS A 80 -21.26 -2.43 -11.75
C HIS A 80 -20.39 -1.67 -10.72
N ALA A 81 -21.01 -1.09 -9.71
CA ALA A 81 -20.29 -0.41 -8.63
C ALA A 81 -19.31 -1.35 -7.92
N ILE A 82 -19.73 -2.56 -7.60
CA ILE A 82 -18.87 -3.59 -6.98
C ILE A 82 -17.68 -3.93 -7.88
N ILE A 83 -17.90 -4.16 -9.17
CA ILE A 83 -16.83 -4.47 -10.12
C ILE A 83 -15.79 -3.36 -10.16
N PHE A 84 -16.20 -2.11 -10.28
CA PHE A 84 -15.29 -0.97 -10.32
C PHE A 84 -14.53 -0.76 -9.01
N THR A 85 -15.17 -0.99 -7.86
CA THR A 85 -14.49 -0.88 -6.56
C THR A 85 -13.54 -2.04 -6.29
N ALA A 86 -13.73 -3.20 -6.92
CA ALA A 86 -12.82 -4.35 -6.80
C ALA A 86 -11.52 -4.20 -7.62
N LEU A 87 -11.48 -3.32 -8.63
CA LEU A 87 -10.28 -3.12 -9.46
C LEU A 87 -9.05 -2.68 -8.65
N PRO A 88 -9.11 -1.67 -7.77
CA PRO A 88 -7.97 -1.30 -6.93
C PRO A 88 -7.51 -2.40 -5.98
N GLU A 89 -8.42 -3.26 -5.53
CA GLU A 89 -8.10 -4.40 -4.65
C GLU A 89 -7.13 -5.38 -5.31
N SER A 90 -7.21 -5.56 -6.63
CA SER A 90 -6.29 -6.44 -7.35
C SER A 90 -4.84 -5.97 -7.24
N ILE A 91 -4.60 -4.66 -7.14
CA ILE A 91 -3.26 -4.09 -6.95
C ILE A 91 -2.69 -4.51 -5.59
N VAL A 92 -3.52 -4.49 -4.55
CA VAL A 92 -3.11 -4.93 -3.20
C VAL A 92 -2.81 -6.42 -3.19
N ILE A 93 -3.65 -7.23 -3.84
CA ILE A 93 -3.45 -8.68 -3.94
C ILE A 93 -2.12 -8.99 -4.63
N LEU A 94 -1.80 -8.31 -5.73
CA LEU A 94 -0.52 -8.45 -6.41
C LEU A 94 0.65 -7.95 -5.53
N GLY A 95 0.44 -6.89 -4.76
CA GLY A 95 1.43 -6.38 -3.80
C GLY A 95 1.72 -7.34 -2.64
N LEU A 96 0.80 -8.26 -2.33
CA LEU A 96 0.99 -9.30 -1.32
C LEU A 96 1.88 -10.46 -1.79
N LEU A 97 2.02 -10.69 -3.10
CA LEU A 97 2.76 -11.84 -3.63
C LEU A 97 4.18 -11.98 -3.07
N PRO A 98 4.99 -10.91 -2.94
CA PRO A 98 6.35 -11.02 -2.41
C PRO A 98 6.42 -11.52 -0.96
N LEU A 99 5.34 -11.39 -0.18
CA LEU A 99 5.29 -11.91 1.19
C LEU A 99 5.28 -13.45 1.26
N PHE A 100 4.85 -14.10 0.17
CA PHE A 100 4.74 -15.54 0.09
C PHE A 100 5.87 -16.18 -0.74
N MET A 101 6.73 -15.39 -1.30
CA MET A 101 7.91 -15.81 -2.07
C MET A 101 9.16 -15.86 -1.21
#